data_8eb18caaf6c8bd01aa5d74938de7e7ae
#
_entry.id   8eb18caaf6c8bd01aa5d74938de7e7ae
#
_cell.length_a   1.000
_cell.length_b   1.000
_cell.length_c   1.000
_cell.angle_alpha   90.00
_cell.angle_beta   90.00
_cell.angle_gamma   90.00
#
_symmetry.space_group_name_H-M   'P 1'
#
loop_
_entity.id
_entity.type
_entity.pdbx_description
1 polymer ?
#
loop_
_entity_poly.entity_id
_entity_poly.type
_entity_poly.pdbx_seq_one_letter_code
_entity_poly.pdbx_strand_id
1 'polypeptide(L)'
;FVRDGFIDRYSGQKLLNPGLLKVLSHYMPETVPYHAHWKMESCHNAYWEFVPTVDHIYPVALGGTDSSENWATTSMLHNSIKSNWTLAQLNWKLHDAGNYNEYDGLTEIFIKLVRSDEALLKDAYIKKWYRLSVANK
;
A
#
# COMPACT_ATOMS: atom_id res chain seq x y z
N PHE A 1 -0.53 -6.69 4.50
CA PHE A 1 -0.23 -6.66 3.06
C PHE A 1 0.30 -8.02 2.59
N VAL A 2 1.26 -8.61 3.29
CA VAL A 2 1.81 -9.94 2.99
C VAL A 2 0.72 -11.01 2.93
N ARG A 3 -0.19 -11.04 3.92
CA ARG A 3 -1.33 -11.97 3.97
C ARG A 3 -2.18 -11.93 2.67
N ASP A 4 -2.40 -10.75 2.13
CA ASP A 4 -3.24 -10.57 0.94
C ASP A 4 -2.40 -10.49 -0.36
N GLY A 5 -1.09 -10.83 -0.31
CA GLY A 5 -0.19 -10.87 -1.47
C GLY A 5 -0.08 -9.54 -2.21
N PHE A 6 -0.15 -8.41 -1.50
CA PHE A 6 -0.16 -7.07 -2.11
C PHE A 6 -1.25 -6.89 -3.17
N ILE A 7 -2.40 -7.53 -2.98
CA ILE A 7 -3.59 -7.33 -3.83
C ILE A 7 -4.57 -6.40 -3.12
N ASP A 8 -5.06 -5.42 -3.84
CA ASP A 8 -6.21 -4.61 -3.42
C ASP A 8 -7.47 -5.48 -3.45
N ARG A 9 -8.00 -5.78 -2.25
CA ARG A 9 -9.14 -6.69 -2.09
C ARG A 9 -10.47 -6.11 -2.62
N TYR A 10 -10.50 -4.82 -2.97
CA TYR A 10 -11.70 -4.17 -3.53
C TYR A 10 -11.66 -4.02 -5.05
N SER A 11 -10.49 -4.10 -5.69
CA SER A 11 -10.36 -3.98 -7.14
C SER A 11 -9.65 -5.15 -7.82
N GLY A 12 -8.91 -5.98 -7.07
CA GLY A 12 -8.04 -7.01 -7.60
C GLY A 12 -6.70 -6.47 -8.14
N GLN A 13 -6.44 -5.17 -8.00
CA GLN A 13 -5.23 -4.53 -8.50
C GLN A 13 -4.00 -4.94 -7.69
N LYS A 14 -2.86 -5.08 -8.35
CA LYS A 14 -1.55 -5.25 -7.71
C LYS A 14 -1.09 -3.93 -7.08
N LEU A 15 -0.69 -4.00 -5.80
CA LEU A 15 -0.18 -2.87 -5.03
C LEU A 15 1.34 -2.96 -4.90
N LEU A 16 1.98 -1.84 -4.56
CA LEU A 16 3.43 -1.74 -4.46
C LEU A 16 3.88 -1.58 -3.01
N ASN A 17 5.09 -2.06 -2.72
CA ASN A 17 5.76 -1.71 -1.47
C ASN A 17 5.88 -0.18 -1.37
N PRO A 18 5.39 0.45 -0.28
CA PRO A 18 5.41 1.91 -0.17
C PRO A 18 6.81 2.51 -0.23
N GLY A 19 7.81 1.78 0.26
CA GLY A 19 9.21 2.22 0.20
C GLY A 19 9.73 2.34 -1.23
N LEU A 20 9.28 1.48 -2.14
CA LEU A 20 9.67 1.55 -3.54
C LEU A 20 9.23 2.85 -4.21
N LEU A 21 7.98 3.28 -4.02
CA LEU A 21 7.50 4.56 -4.55
C LEU A 21 8.31 5.74 -4.01
N LYS A 22 8.68 5.68 -2.72
CA LYS A 22 9.50 6.72 -2.11
C LYS A 22 10.92 6.76 -2.68
N VAL A 23 11.50 5.61 -3.01
CA VAL A 23 12.79 5.52 -3.72
C VAL A 23 12.68 6.14 -5.11
N LEU A 24 11.61 5.86 -5.84
CA LEU A 24 11.37 6.49 -7.16
C LEU A 24 11.26 8.00 -7.05
N SER A 25 10.55 8.52 -6.04
CA SER A 25 10.48 9.96 -5.79
C SER A 25 11.84 10.57 -5.41
N HIS A 26 12.71 9.80 -4.76
CA HIS A 26 14.06 10.27 -4.44
C HIS A 26 14.91 10.45 -5.71
N TYR A 27 14.86 9.50 -6.63
CA TYR A 27 15.65 9.55 -7.87
C TYR A 27 15.02 10.41 -8.98
N MET A 28 13.70 10.51 -8.98
CA MET A 28 12.93 11.18 -10.04
C MET A 28 11.90 12.15 -9.45
N PRO A 29 12.33 13.17 -8.67
CA PRO A 29 11.39 14.03 -7.94
C PRO A 29 10.45 14.83 -8.85
N GLU A 30 10.89 15.17 -10.06
CA GLU A 30 10.08 15.88 -11.05
C GLU A 30 9.00 14.98 -11.69
N THR A 31 9.31 13.71 -11.86
CA THR A 31 8.40 12.73 -12.51
C THR A 31 7.46 12.08 -11.49
N VAL A 32 7.97 11.78 -10.30
CA VAL A 32 7.24 11.15 -9.21
C VAL A 32 7.29 12.05 -7.97
N PRO A 33 6.64 13.22 -7.99
CA PRO A 33 6.66 14.14 -6.87
C PRO A 33 6.05 13.49 -5.62
N TYR A 34 6.62 13.81 -4.47
CA TYR A 34 6.16 13.36 -3.16
C TYR A 34 5.84 14.54 -2.25
N HIS A 35 4.73 14.44 -1.54
CA HIS A 35 4.36 15.36 -0.48
C HIS A 35 4.05 14.58 0.81
N ALA A 36 4.59 15.02 1.94
CA ALA A 36 4.50 14.30 3.21
C ALA A 36 3.05 14.04 3.69
N HIS A 37 2.13 14.91 3.35
CA HIS A 37 0.69 14.77 3.65
C HIS A 37 -0.12 14.27 2.45
N TRP A 38 0.52 13.76 1.40
CA TRP A 38 -0.09 13.21 0.20
C TRP A 38 -1.15 14.12 -0.43
N LYS A 39 -0.89 15.44 -0.45
CA LYS A 39 -1.76 16.37 -1.15
C LYS A 39 -1.82 16.01 -2.64
N MET A 40 -3.02 15.79 -3.17
CA MET A 40 -3.21 15.30 -4.54
C MET A 40 -2.59 16.21 -5.61
N GLU A 41 -2.58 17.50 -5.38
CA GLU A 41 -1.97 18.50 -6.27
C GLU A 41 -0.41 18.51 -6.27
N SER A 42 0.20 17.90 -5.24
CA SER A 42 1.65 17.96 -4.99
C SER A 42 2.29 16.59 -4.85
N CYS A 43 1.53 15.53 -5.02
CA CYS A 43 1.97 14.15 -4.87
C CYS A 43 1.54 13.34 -6.08
N HIS A 44 2.42 12.49 -6.60
CA HIS A 44 2.09 11.64 -7.73
C HIS A 44 0.92 10.71 -7.39
N ASN A 45 -0.01 10.53 -8.33
CA ASN A 45 -1.23 9.70 -8.16
C ASN A 45 -0.93 8.26 -7.73
N ALA A 46 0.24 7.72 -8.12
CA ALA A 46 0.68 6.38 -7.74
C ALA A 46 0.66 6.14 -6.21
N TYR A 47 0.86 7.19 -5.40
CA TYR A 47 0.75 7.06 -3.95
C TYR A 47 -0.68 6.74 -3.49
N TRP A 48 -1.68 7.24 -4.17
CA TRP A 48 -3.08 6.94 -3.89
C TRP A 48 -3.51 5.61 -4.49
N GLU A 49 -3.05 5.30 -5.70
CA GLU A 49 -3.48 4.13 -6.46
C GLU A 49 -2.77 2.84 -6.05
N PHE A 50 -1.48 2.91 -5.67
CA PHE A 50 -0.65 1.72 -5.49
C PHE A 50 -0.12 1.51 -4.07
N VAL A 51 -0.19 2.50 -3.18
CA VAL A 51 0.23 2.27 -1.79
C VAL A 51 -0.85 1.54 -1.03
N PRO A 52 -0.51 0.38 -0.43
CA PRO A 52 -1.45 -0.39 0.36
C PRO A 52 -1.75 0.28 1.70
N THR A 53 -2.99 0.13 2.12
CA THR A 53 -3.47 0.41 3.47
C THR A 53 -4.35 -0.74 3.96
N VAL A 54 -4.69 -0.74 5.23
CA VAL A 54 -5.66 -1.68 5.80
C VAL A 54 -6.99 -0.97 5.98
N ASP A 55 -8.06 -1.61 5.54
CA ASP A 55 -9.42 -1.14 5.76
C ASP A 55 -10.27 -2.24 6.42
N HIS A 56 -11.35 -1.84 7.08
CA HIS A 56 -12.35 -2.76 7.63
C HIS A 56 -13.38 -3.09 6.56
N ILE A 57 -13.50 -4.38 6.19
CA ILE A 57 -14.45 -4.85 5.18
C ILE A 57 -15.87 -4.40 5.53
N TYR A 58 -16.29 -4.67 6.77
CA TYR A 58 -17.51 -4.09 7.34
C TYR A 58 -17.11 -2.94 8.28
N PRO A 59 -17.58 -1.71 8.04
CA PRO A 59 -17.12 -0.55 8.77
C PRO A 59 -17.35 -0.63 10.28
N VAL A 60 -16.33 -0.28 11.06
CA VAL A 60 -16.42 -0.23 12.53
C VAL A 60 -17.52 0.73 12.98
N ALA A 61 -17.70 1.85 12.27
CA ALA A 61 -18.77 2.81 12.54
C ALA A 61 -20.19 2.21 12.42
N LEU A 62 -20.32 1.08 11.71
CA LEU A 62 -21.57 0.34 11.56
C LEU A 62 -21.62 -0.93 12.44
N GLY A 63 -20.68 -1.09 13.36
CA GLY A 63 -20.61 -2.25 14.27
C GLY A 63 -19.66 -3.37 13.79
N GLY A 64 -18.83 -3.12 12.80
CA GLY A 64 -17.78 -4.06 12.38
C GLY A 64 -16.74 -4.27 13.47
N THR A 65 -16.17 -5.48 13.51
CA THR A 65 -15.10 -5.81 14.46
C THR A 65 -13.76 -5.23 14.04
N ASP A 66 -12.93 -4.88 15.01
CA ASP A 66 -11.52 -4.56 14.78
C ASP A 66 -10.67 -5.83 14.97
N SER A 67 -10.86 -6.78 14.07
CA SER A 67 -10.15 -8.06 14.06
C SER A 67 -9.65 -8.39 12.66
N SER A 68 -8.64 -9.26 12.58
CA SER A 68 -7.96 -9.60 11.31
C SER A 68 -8.91 -10.18 10.26
N GLU A 69 -9.99 -10.84 10.67
CA GLU A 69 -11.01 -11.41 9.78
C GLU A 69 -11.78 -10.31 9.04
N ASN A 70 -11.90 -9.12 9.66
CA ASN A 70 -12.57 -7.96 9.09
C ASN A 70 -11.59 -6.99 8.38
N TRP A 71 -10.30 -7.30 8.29
CA TRP A 71 -9.32 -6.45 7.62
C TRP A 71 -9.08 -6.90 6.18
N ALA A 72 -8.95 -5.94 5.28
CA ALA A 72 -8.54 -6.13 3.90
C ALA A 72 -7.43 -5.18 3.52
N THR A 73 -6.46 -5.68 2.74
CA THR A 73 -5.51 -4.82 2.05
C THR A 73 -6.21 -4.12 0.89
N THR A 74 -6.06 -2.83 0.78
CA THR A 74 -6.62 -2.02 -0.31
C THR A 74 -5.71 -0.83 -0.61
N SER A 75 -5.90 -0.15 -1.73
CA SER A 75 -5.22 1.10 -2.02
C SER A 75 -5.75 2.25 -1.15
N MET A 76 -4.94 3.28 -0.97
CA MET A 76 -5.40 4.51 -0.31
C MET A 76 -6.61 5.12 -1.02
N LEU A 77 -6.63 5.03 -2.36
CA LEU A 77 -7.74 5.54 -3.17
C LEU A 77 -9.05 4.79 -2.85
N HIS A 78 -9.05 3.46 -2.94
CA HIS A 78 -10.25 2.66 -2.68
C HIS A 78 -10.69 2.73 -1.22
N ASN A 79 -9.75 2.79 -0.28
CA ASN A 79 -10.06 3.03 1.13
C ASN A 79 -10.81 4.36 1.32
N SER A 80 -10.30 5.43 0.70
CA SER A 80 -10.93 6.76 0.78
C SER A 80 -12.31 6.80 0.13
N ILE A 81 -12.49 6.15 -1.03
CA ILE A 81 -13.78 6.04 -1.71
C ILE A 81 -14.77 5.23 -0.86
N LYS A 82 -14.32 4.09 -0.33
CA LYS A 82 -15.19 3.23 0.48
C LYS A 82 -15.64 3.91 1.77
N SER A 83 -14.78 4.65 2.46
CA SER A 83 -15.15 5.32 3.70
C SER A 83 -15.93 4.35 4.62
N ASN A 84 -17.10 4.77 5.12
CA ASN A 84 -17.97 3.97 5.98
C ASN A 84 -19.09 3.21 5.21
N TRP A 85 -18.99 3.11 3.88
CA TRP A 85 -19.92 2.33 3.10
C TRP A 85 -19.61 0.83 3.19
N THR A 86 -20.66 0.01 3.20
CA THR A 86 -20.50 -1.45 3.02
C THR A 86 -20.22 -1.79 1.55
N LEU A 87 -19.62 -2.95 1.29
CA LEU A 87 -19.41 -3.42 -0.09
C LEU A 87 -20.74 -3.55 -0.85
N ALA A 88 -21.79 -4.00 -0.18
CA ALA A 88 -23.13 -4.11 -0.76
C ALA A 88 -23.68 -2.76 -1.21
N GLN A 89 -23.53 -1.70 -0.40
CA GLN A 89 -23.96 -0.36 -0.75
C GLN A 89 -23.22 0.22 -1.96
N LEU A 90 -21.92 -0.14 -2.11
CA LEU A 90 -21.09 0.29 -3.24
C LEU A 90 -21.23 -0.63 -4.47
N ASN A 91 -21.97 -1.74 -4.35
CA ASN A 91 -21.97 -2.81 -5.35
C ASN A 91 -20.56 -3.34 -5.68
N TRP A 92 -19.71 -3.39 -4.67
CA TRP A 92 -18.36 -3.92 -4.77
C TRP A 92 -18.31 -5.39 -4.35
N LYS A 93 -17.33 -6.10 -4.92
CA LYS A 93 -17.01 -7.48 -4.52
C LYS A 93 -15.69 -7.49 -3.76
N LEU A 94 -15.59 -8.42 -2.80
CA LEU A 94 -14.31 -8.71 -2.18
C LEU A 94 -13.54 -9.71 -3.07
N HIS A 95 -12.45 -9.24 -3.68
CA HIS A 95 -11.57 -10.08 -4.48
C HIS A 95 -10.78 -11.05 -3.60
N ASP A 96 -10.33 -12.18 -4.14
CA ASP A 96 -9.48 -13.14 -3.43
C ASP A 96 -8.12 -12.52 -3.07
N ALA A 97 -7.55 -12.98 -1.98
CA ALA A 97 -6.17 -12.64 -1.62
C ALA A 97 -5.20 -13.21 -2.66
N GLY A 98 -4.14 -12.46 -2.95
CA GLY A 98 -3.04 -12.94 -3.75
C GLY A 98 -2.09 -13.85 -2.97
N ASN A 99 -1.12 -14.39 -3.67
CA ASN A 99 -0.04 -15.18 -3.12
C ASN A 99 1.25 -14.34 -3.07
N TYR A 100 1.75 -14.08 -1.88
CA TYR A 100 2.96 -13.28 -1.68
C TYR A 100 4.20 -13.89 -2.38
N ASN A 101 4.26 -15.22 -2.53
CA ASN A 101 5.35 -15.88 -3.25
C ASN A 101 5.30 -15.66 -4.76
N GLU A 102 4.14 -15.32 -5.31
CA GLU A 102 3.97 -15.02 -6.73
C GLU A 102 4.12 -13.52 -7.02
N TYR A 103 3.66 -12.70 -6.07
CA TYR A 103 3.78 -11.25 -6.15
C TYR A 103 3.95 -10.63 -4.77
N ASP A 104 5.11 -10.04 -4.52
CA ASP A 104 5.53 -9.48 -3.24
C ASP A 104 5.41 -7.95 -3.14
N GLY A 105 4.66 -7.31 -4.04
CA GLY A 105 4.59 -5.85 -4.11
C GLY A 105 5.89 -5.20 -4.60
N LEU A 106 6.73 -5.93 -5.33
CA LEU A 106 8.08 -5.54 -5.73
C LEU A 106 9.02 -5.28 -4.53
N THR A 107 8.74 -5.93 -3.42
CA THR A 107 9.52 -5.78 -2.17
C THR A 107 10.97 -6.23 -2.35
N GLU A 108 11.22 -7.30 -3.11
CA GLU A 108 12.59 -7.75 -3.39
C GLU A 108 13.40 -6.72 -4.17
N ILE A 109 12.78 -6.08 -5.16
CA ILE A 109 13.40 -4.99 -5.94
C ILE A 109 13.72 -3.81 -5.01
N PHE A 110 12.77 -3.43 -4.16
CA PHE A 110 12.97 -2.35 -3.18
C PHE A 110 14.17 -2.64 -2.26
N ILE A 111 14.27 -3.85 -1.71
CA ILE A 111 15.39 -4.25 -0.85
C ILE A 111 16.72 -4.17 -1.60
N LYS A 112 16.77 -4.65 -2.84
CA LYS A 112 17.99 -4.59 -3.68
C LYS A 112 18.42 -3.15 -3.95
N LEU A 113 17.48 -2.25 -4.26
CA LEU A 113 17.79 -0.82 -4.47
C LEU A 113 18.37 -0.17 -3.21
N VAL A 114 17.78 -0.40 -2.04
CA VAL A 114 18.31 0.16 -0.78
C VAL A 114 19.69 -0.40 -0.45
N ARG A 115 19.94 -1.68 -0.71
CA ARG A 115 21.27 -2.30 -0.50
C ARG A 115 22.33 -1.76 -1.46
N SER A 116 21.94 -1.34 -2.66
CA SER A 116 22.87 -0.75 -3.63
C SER A 116 23.17 0.73 -3.35
N ASP A 117 22.30 1.40 -2.60
CA ASP A 117 22.47 2.81 -2.21
C ASP A 117 21.99 3.01 -0.76
N GLU A 118 22.88 2.77 0.20
CA GLU A 118 22.56 2.90 1.62
C GLU A 118 22.26 4.35 2.05
N ALA A 119 22.60 5.34 1.23
CA ALA A 119 22.23 6.73 1.50
C ALA A 119 20.71 6.94 1.56
N LEU A 120 19.93 6.08 0.88
CA LEU A 120 18.47 6.06 0.95
C LEU A 120 17.94 5.85 2.38
N LEU A 121 18.71 5.17 3.25
CA LEU A 121 18.33 4.95 4.66
C LEU A 121 18.37 6.21 5.53
N LYS A 122 18.85 7.34 5.01
CA LYS A 122 18.71 8.67 5.65
C LYS A 122 17.26 9.15 5.64
N ASP A 123 16.46 8.73 4.65
CA ASP A 123 15.03 8.97 4.63
C ASP A 123 14.31 8.04 5.61
N ALA A 124 13.61 8.62 6.59
CA ALA A 124 12.95 7.88 7.67
C ALA A 124 11.83 6.95 7.14
N TYR A 125 11.13 7.35 6.07
CA TYR A 125 10.07 6.56 5.46
C TYR A 125 10.64 5.33 4.75
N ILE A 126 11.69 5.52 3.93
CA ILE A 126 12.40 4.41 3.25
C ILE A 126 12.97 3.46 4.31
N LYS A 127 13.64 3.98 5.34
CA LYS A 127 14.23 3.18 6.42
C LYS A 127 13.19 2.33 7.15
N LYS A 128 12.01 2.90 7.45
CA LYS A 128 10.90 2.17 8.08
C LYS A 128 10.48 0.99 7.22
N TRP A 129 10.18 1.23 5.95
CA TRP A 129 9.70 0.18 5.05
C TRP A 129 10.76 -0.87 4.74
N TYR A 130 12.04 -0.46 4.66
CA TYR A 130 13.15 -1.41 4.49
C TYR A 130 13.24 -2.39 5.66
N ARG A 131 13.18 -1.89 6.90
CA ARG A 131 13.20 -2.75 8.10
C ARG A 131 12.04 -3.73 8.12
N LEU A 132 10.83 -3.26 7.84
CA LEU A 132 9.63 -4.11 7.78
C LEU A 132 9.73 -5.14 6.65
N SER A 133 10.27 -4.76 5.51
CA SER A 133 10.43 -5.64 4.36
C SER A 133 11.43 -6.77 4.61
N VAL A 134 12.56 -6.46 5.24
CA VAL A 134 13.59 -7.46 5.59
C VAL A 134 13.09 -8.42 6.68
N ALA A 135 12.30 -7.93 7.64
CA ALA A 135 11.77 -8.76 8.73
C ALA A 135 10.70 -9.78 8.27
N ASN A 136 10.10 -9.59 7.10
CA ASN A 136 9.05 -10.48 6.54
C ASN A 136 9.58 -11.38 5.40
N LYS A 137 10.88 -11.45 5.22
CA LYS A 137 11.57 -12.40 4.34
C LYS A 137 12.26 -13.49 5.14
#